data_46786b6e49682cc5487767a0efbe00ff
#
_entry.id   46786b6e49682cc5487767a0efbe00ff
#
_cell.length_a   1.000
_cell.length_b   1.000
_cell.length_c   1.000
_cell.angle_alpha   90.00
_cell.angle_beta   90.00
_cell.angle_gamma   90.00
#
_symmetry.space_group_name_H-M   'P 1'
#
loop_
_entity.id
_entity.type
_entity.pdbx_description
1 polymer ?
#
loop_
_entity_poly.entity_id
_entity_poly.type
_entity_poly.pdbx_seq_one_letter_code
_entity_poly.pdbx_strand_id
1 'polypeptide(L)'
;MTKYVIGLDYGSDSARALVVNATTGEILATSVQYYPRWKQGLYCNPKANQWRQHPKDYLEVLEGTVKDALSQCPQEVAKNVVGIAFDTTGSTPAFTDETGTPLAMLPEFEDNPNAMFVLWKDHTAVKEAEEINLACTKSEINYAKYEGGIYSCLLYTSDAADE
;
A
#
# COMPACT_ATOMS: atom_id res chain seq x y z
N MET A 1 -19.83 -9.65 -27.01
CA MET A 1 -18.62 -10.23 -26.33
C MET A 1 -18.74 -9.99 -24.84
N THR A 2 -18.53 -11.01 -24.03
CA THR A 2 -18.51 -10.88 -22.58
C THR A 2 -17.29 -10.06 -22.16
N LYS A 3 -17.46 -9.12 -21.25
CA LYS A 3 -16.40 -8.27 -20.71
C LYS A 3 -16.01 -8.73 -19.33
N TYR A 4 -14.74 -8.62 -18.99
CA TYR A 4 -14.19 -8.99 -17.70
C TYR A 4 -13.43 -7.83 -17.07
N VAL A 5 -13.33 -7.83 -15.76
CA VAL A 5 -12.56 -6.88 -14.99
C VAL A 5 -11.68 -7.63 -13.98
N ILE A 6 -10.60 -7.01 -13.58
CA ILE A 6 -9.71 -7.51 -12.53
C ILE A 6 -9.80 -6.58 -11.34
N GLY A 7 -10.14 -7.12 -10.17
CA GLY A 7 -9.98 -6.45 -8.89
C GLY A 7 -8.67 -6.87 -8.24
N LEU A 8 -7.94 -5.90 -7.71
CA LEU A 8 -6.70 -6.10 -6.95
C LEU A 8 -6.87 -5.51 -5.56
N ASP A 9 -6.59 -6.32 -4.55
CA ASP A 9 -6.61 -5.93 -3.14
C ASP A 9 -5.19 -6.11 -2.56
N TYR A 10 -4.58 -5.00 -2.17
CA TYR A 10 -3.27 -4.96 -1.52
C TYR A 10 -3.45 -4.88 -0.01
N GLY A 11 -3.42 -6.03 0.64
CA GLY A 11 -3.47 -6.14 2.09
C GLY A 11 -2.11 -5.88 2.77
N SER A 12 -2.04 -6.12 4.08
CA SER A 12 -0.83 -5.86 4.88
C SER A 12 0.32 -6.84 4.63
N ASP A 13 0.07 -8.04 4.11
CA ASP A 13 1.07 -9.11 3.93
C ASP A 13 1.05 -9.77 2.56
N SER A 14 0.00 -9.54 1.80
CA SER A 14 -0.28 -10.19 0.52
C SER A 14 -1.13 -9.33 -0.37
N ALA A 15 -1.09 -9.59 -1.67
CA ALA A 15 -2.07 -9.06 -2.61
C ALA A 15 -2.95 -10.19 -3.17
N ARG A 16 -4.18 -9.84 -3.52
CA ARG A 16 -5.17 -10.73 -4.12
C ARG A 16 -5.64 -10.17 -5.45
N ALA A 17 -5.73 -11.02 -6.46
CA ALA A 17 -6.39 -10.72 -7.72
C ALA A 17 -7.67 -11.53 -7.87
N LEU A 18 -8.72 -10.90 -8.41
CA LEU A 18 -9.98 -11.54 -8.80
C LEU A 18 -10.26 -11.23 -10.27
N VAL A 19 -10.62 -12.26 -11.04
CA VAL A 19 -11.12 -12.09 -12.40
C VAL A 19 -12.64 -12.25 -12.37
N VAL A 20 -13.36 -11.21 -12.80
CA VAL A 20 -14.81 -11.11 -12.64
C VAL A 20 -15.48 -10.84 -13.98
N ASN A 21 -16.60 -11.52 -14.25
CA ASN A 21 -17.49 -11.19 -15.35
C ASN A 21 -18.19 -9.86 -15.04
N ALA A 22 -17.93 -8.83 -15.83
CA ALA A 22 -18.43 -7.47 -15.60
C ALA A 22 -19.96 -7.32 -15.71
N THR A 23 -20.65 -8.31 -16.30
CA THR A 23 -22.13 -8.28 -16.46
C THR A 23 -22.85 -9.04 -15.35
N THR A 24 -22.29 -10.20 -14.95
CA THR A 24 -22.96 -11.10 -13.99
C THR A 24 -22.46 -10.96 -12.57
N GLY A 25 -21.26 -10.39 -12.37
CA GLY A 25 -20.55 -10.38 -11.09
C GLY A 25 -19.92 -11.73 -10.72
N GLU A 26 -19.97 -12.72 -11.61
CA GLU A 26 -19.39 -14.04 -11.36
C GLU A 26 -17.86 -13.94 -11.28
N ILE A 27 -17.28 -14.50 -10.22
CA ILE A 27 -15.83 -14.64 -10.03
C ILE A 27 -15.36 -15.89 -10.78
N LEU A 28 -14.52 -15.70 -11.79
CA LEU A 28 -13.98 -16.79 -12.59
C LEU A 28 -12.73 -17.41 -11.97
N ALA A 29 -11.88 -16.58 -11.37
CA ALA A 29 -10.63 -17.02 -10.78
C ALA A 29 -10.15 -16.07 -9.69
N THR A 30 -9.33 -16.60 -8.79
CA THR A 30 -8.68 -15.82 -7.74
C THR A 30 -7.23 -16.27 -7.58
N SER A 31 -6.36 -15.32 -7.19
CA SER A 31 -4.97 -15.63 -6.82
C SER A 31 -4.56 -14.77 -5.63
N VAL A 32 -3.74 -15.34 -4.76
CA VAL A 32 -3.15 -14.64 -3.61
C VAL A 32 -1.66 -14.88 -3.59
N GLN A 33 -0.87 -13.81 -3.46
CA GLN A 33 0.58 -13.91 -3.28
C GLN A 33 1.05 -13.03 -2.14
N TYR A 34 1.92 -13.60 -1.29
CA TYR A 34 2.53 -12.87 -0.19
C TYR A 34 3.71 -12.04 -0.68
N TYR A 35 3.91 -10.88 -0.08
CA TYR A 35 5.06 -10.03 -0.36
C TYR A 35 6.36 -10.75 0.02
N PRO A 36 7.28 -11.00 -0.92
CA PRO A 36 8.41 -11.90 -0.67
C PRO A 36 9.36 -11.40 0.41
N ARG A 37 9.70 -10.09 0.41
CA ARG A 37 10.63 -9.47 1.38
C ARG A 37 9.98 -9.34 2.75
N TRP A 38 8.71 -8.94 2.76
CA TRP A 38 7.91 -8.86 3.98
C TRP A 38 7.80 -10.21 4.69
N LYS A 39 7.56 -11.29 3.95
CA LYS A 39 7.48 -12.67 4.47
C LYS A 39 8.78 -13.11 5.15
N GLN A 40 9.92 -12.57 4.72
CA GLN A 40 11.24 -12.81 5.31
C GLN A 40 11.52 -11.90 6.50
N GLY A 41 10.62 -10.96 6.84
CA GLY A 41 10.81 -9.98 7.91
C GLY A 41 11.82 -8.88 7.56
N LEU A 42 12.17 -8.71 6.28
CA LEU A 42 13.10 -7.67 5.85
C LEU A 42 12.49 -6.29 6.09
N TYR A 43 13.38 -5.36 6.48
CA TYR A 43 13.04 -3.95 6.72
C TYR A 43 12.05 -3.71 7.88
N CYS A 44 11.84 -4.73 8.73
CA CYS A 44 10.99 -4.66 9.91
C CYS A 44 11.83 -4.75 11.19
N ASN A 45 11.52 -3.90 12.16
CA ASN A 45 12.10 -3.93 13.50
C ASN A 45 10.99 -3.82 14.55
N PRO A 46 10.44 -4.95 15.04
CA PRO A 46 9.35 -4.93 16.02
C PRO A 46 9.70 -4.21 17.33
N LYS A 47 10.98 -4.23 17.74
CA LYS A 47 11.43 -3.54 18.96
C LYS A 47 11.38 -2.02 18.84
N ALA A 48 11.52 -1.50 17.63
CA ALA A 48 11.41 -0.07 17.32
C ALA A 48 10.03 0.30 16.76
N ASN A 49 9.06 -0.63 16.72
CA ASN A 49 7.78 -0.47 16.02
C ASN A 49 7.92 0.01 14.57
N GLN A 50 9.00 -0.44 13.90
CA GLN A 50 9.29 -0.10 12.51
C GLN A 50 8.77 -1.19 11.58
N TRP A 51 7.92 -0.78 10.62
CA TRP A 51 7.29 -1.68 9.67
C TRP A 51 7.34 -1.07 8.27
N ARG A 52 8.24 -1.59 7.42
CA ARG A 52 8.51 -1.05 6.09
C ARG A 52 8.33 -2.13 5.03
N GLN A 53 7.80 -1.73 3.87
CA GLN A 53 7.63 -2.63 2.72
C GLN A 53 8.32 -2.07 1.49
N HIS A 54 9.09 -2.92 0.81
CA HIS A 54 9.78 -2.53 -0.39
C HIS A 54 8.79 -2.40 -1.57
N PRO A 55 8.79 -1.31 -2.35
CA PRO A 55 7.89 -1.13 -3.50
C PRO A 55 7.96 -2.27 -4.52
N LYS A 56 9.11 -2.92 -4.65
CA LYS A 56 9.32 -4.07 -5.54
C LYS A 56 8.41 -5.25 -5.22
N ASP A 57 8.08 -5.47 -3.93
CA ASP A 57 7.13 -6.50 -3.51
C ASP A 57 5.75 -6.28 -4.13
N TYR A 58 5.30 -5.03 -4.20
CA TYR A 58 4.01 -4.67 -4.78
C TYR A 58 3.94 -4.95 -6.29
N LEU A 59 5.03 -4.65 -7.01
CA LEU A 59 5.11 -4.92 -8.45
C LEU A 59 5.20 -6.42 -8.75
N GLU A 60 6.00 -7.16 -7.98
CA GLU A 60 6.16 -8.60 -8.14
C GLU A 60 4.84 -9.34 -7.89
N VAL A 61 4.11 -8.99 -6.82
CA VAL A 61 2.82 -9.63 -6.52
C VAL A 61 1.71 -9.18 -7.47
N LEU A 62 1.73 -7.95 -7.98
CA LEU A 62 0.83 -7.50 -9.05
C LEU A 62 0.93 -8.41 -10.25
N GLU A 63 2.13 -8.54 -10.77
CA GLU A 63 2.40 -9.37 -11.95
C GLU A 63 2.05 -10.84 -11.70
N GLY A 64 2.48 -11.36 -10.54
CA GLY A 64 2.27 -12.75 -10.17
C GLY A 64 0.81 -13.12 -9.99
N THR A 65 0.05 -12.33 -9.21
CA THR A 65 -1.37 -12.61 -8.94
C THR A 65 -2.24 -12.49 -10.19
N VAL A 66 -2.00 -11.46 -11.02
CA VAL A 66 -2.75 -11.28 -12.27
C VAL A 66 -2.48 -12.41 -13.25
N LYS A 67 -1.21 -12.76 -13.45
CA LYS A 67 -0.84 -13.88 -14.34
C LYS A 67 -1.42 -15.21 -13.87
N ASP A 68 -1.32 -15.48 -12.57
CA ASP A 68 -1.84 -16.72 -12.00
C ASP A 68 -3.37 -16.78 -12.08
N ALA A 69 -4.09 -15.73 -11.73
CA ALA A 69 -5.54 -15.69 -11.85
C ALA A 69 -6.01 -15.86 -13.31
N LEU A 70 -5.36 -15.18 -14.27
CA LEU A 70 -5.71 -15.32 -15.69
C LEU A 70 -5.37 -16.72 -16.24
N SER A 71 -4.34 -17.37 -15.73
CA SER A 71 -3.97 -18.73 -16.15
C SER A 71 -5.03 -19.78 -15.83
N GLN A 72 -5.87 -19.51 -14.83
CA GLN A 72 -6.98 -20.36 -14.41
C GLN A 72 -8.24 -20.16 -15.29
N CYS A 73 -8.22 -19.14 -16.16
CA CYS A 73 -9.34 -18.79 -17.04
C CYS A 73 -9.10 -19.28 -18.48
N PRO A 74 -10.17 -19.48 -19.28
CA PRO A 74 -10.04 -19.63 -20.73
C PRO A 74 -9.29 -18.46 -21.37
N GLN A 75 -8.52 -18.76 -22.43
CA GLN A 75 -7.62 -17.76 -23.05
C GLN A 75 -8.32 -16.49 -23.58
N GLU A 76 -9.60 -16.60 -23.96
CA GLU A 76 -10.41 -15.47 -24.42
C GLU A 76 -10.73 -14.47 -23.30
N VAL A 77 -10.69 -14.88 -22.02
CA VAL A 77 -10.95 -13.99 -20.87
C VAL A 77 -9.91 -12.88 -20.83
N ALA A 78 -8.63 -13.23 -20.91
CA ALA A 78 -7.54 -12.24 -20.87
C ALA A 78 -7.65 -11.18 -21.97
N LYS A 79 -8.12 -11.59 -23.19
CA LYS A 79 -8.29 -10.68 -24.33
C LYS A 79 -9.50 -9.73 -24.19
N ASN A 80 -10.42 -10.06 -23.29
CA ASN A 80 -11.66 -9.32 -23.05
C ASN A 80 -11.70 -8.63 -21.68
N VAL A 81 -10.55 -8.52 -20.99
CA VAL A 81 -10.39 -7.66 -19.81
C VAL A 81 -10.43 -6.21 -20.26
N VAL A 82 -11.38 -5.45 -19.70
CA VAL A 82 -11.63 -4.05 -20.06
C VAL A 82 -11.25 -3.04 -18.98
N GLY A 83 -10.87 -3.51 -17.79
CA GLY A 83 -10.49 -2.64 -16.68
C GLY A 83 -9.86 -3.39 -15.54
N ILE A 84 -9.06 -2.64 -14.76
CA ILE A 84 -8.45 -3.08 -13.50
C ILE A 84 -8.79 -2.03 -12.45
N ALA A 85 -9.19 -2.48 -11.27
CA ALA A 85 -9.41 -1.65 -10.10
C ALA A 85 -8.51 -2.09 -8.95
N PHE A 86 -8.08 -1.13 -8.16
CA PHE A 86 -7.18 -1.35 -7.01
C PHE A 86 -7.90 -0.98 -5.72
N ASP A 87 -7.69 -1.79 -4.70
CA ASP A 87 -7.93 -1.47 -3.30
C ASP A 87 -6.62 -1.65 -2.55
N THR A 88 -6.33 -0.78 -1.59
CA THR A 88 -5.06 -0.79 -0.86
C THR A 88 -5.28 -0.50 0.62
N THR A 89 -4.30 -0.87 1.44
CA THR A 89 -4.28 -0.38 2.83
C THR A 89 -4.12 1.13 2.80
N GLY A 90 -5.05 1.84 3.41
CA GLY A 90 -4.95 3.28 3.65
C GLY A 90 -3.74 3.60 4.52
N SER A 91 -3.25 4.84 4.43
CA SER A 91 -2.20 5.34 5.31
C SER A 91 -0.86 4.60 5.21
N THR A 92 -0.45 4.28 3.99
CA THR A 92 0.83 3.60 3.71
C THR A 92 1.61 4.39 2.66
N PRO A 93 2.16 5.57 3.04
CA PRO A 93 2.86 6.45 2.09
C PRO A 93 4.18 5.86 1.64
N ALA A 94 4.60 6.23 0.43
CA ALA A 94 5.94 5.99 -0.10
C ALA A 94 6.54 7.30 -0.62
N PHE A 95 7.86 7.41 -0.52
CA PHE A 95 8.59 8.54 -1.08
C PHE A 95 8.99 8.25 -2.51
N THR A 96 8.81 9.24 -3.39
CA THR A 96 9.17 9.16 -4.82
C THR A 96 10.11 10.29 -5.19
N ASP A 97 10.81 10.12 -6.30
CA ASP A 97 11.48 11.23 -6.97
C ASP A 97 10.46 12.09 -7.75
N GLU A 98 10.95 13.13 -8.44
CA GLU A 98 10.13 14.04 -9.25
C GLU A 98 9.43 13.37 -10.44
N THR A 99 9.88 12.17 -10.84
CA THR A 99 9.27 11.37 -11.92
C THR A 99 8.21 10.41 -11.42
N GLY A 100 8.02 10.31 -10.08
CA GLY A 100 7.12 9.37 -9.45
C GLY A 100 7.73 7.97 -9.22
N THR A 101 9.06 7.81 -9.43
CA THR A 101 9.74 6.56 -9.11
C THR A 101 9.92 6.43 -7.59
N PRO A 102 9.46 5.34 -6.95
CA PRO A 102 9.69 5.13 -5.53
C PRO A 102 11.19 5.12 -5.22
N LEU A 103 11.63 5.86 -4.20
CA LEU A 103 13.05 6.03 -3.90
C LEU A 103 13.76 4.68 -3.66
N ALA A 104 13.12 3.72 -3.00
CA ALA A 104 13.69 2.40 -2.78
C ALA A 104 13.87 1.57 -4.07
N MET A 105 13.37 2.03 -5.23
CA MET A 105 13.66 1.43 -6.54
C MET A 105 14.97 1.95 -7.16
N LEU A 106 15.56 3.01 -6.58
CA LEU A 106 16.85 3.54 -6.99
C LEU A 106 17.98 2.80 -6.28
N PRO A 107 19.09 2.47 -6.96
CA PRO A 107 20.16 1.66 -6.40
C PRO A 107 20.75 2.21 -5.10
N GLU A 108 20.85 3.53 -4.95
CA GLU A 108 21.38 4.19 -3.76
C GLU A 108 20.48 4.08 -2.52
N PHE A 109 19.20 3.74 -2.70
CA PHE A 109 18.21 3.65 -1.62
C PHE A 109 17.57 2.26 -1.49
N GLU A 110 18.00 1.27 -2.29
CA GLU A 110 17.36 -0.05 -2.36
C GLU A 110 17.21 -0.71 -0.99
N ASP A 111 18.19 -0.58 -0.13
CA ASP A 111 18.19 -1.17 1.22
C ASP A 111 17.85 -0.16 2.34
N ASN A 112 17.43 1.06 2.00
CA ASN A 112 17.10 2.08 2.98
C ASN A 112 15.64 1.99 3.41
N PRO A 113 15.33 1.57 4.68
CA PRO A 113 13.95 1.45 5.14
C PRO A 113 13.16 2.77 5.08
N ASN A 114 13.85 3.92 5.15
CA ASN A 114 13.20 5.23 5.10
C ASN A 114 12.80 5.65 3.67
N ALA A 115 13.25 4.92 2.67
CA ALA A 115 12.86 5.13 1.27
C ALA A 115 11.72 4.20 0.81
N MET A 116 11.20 3.36 1.72
CA MET A 116 10.17 2.36 1.47
C MET A 116 8.79 2.83 1.88
N PHE A 117 7.76 2.02 1.59
CA PHE A 117 6.44 2.22 2.16
C PHE A 117 6.49 2.18 3.68
N VAL A 118 5.93 3.20 4.31
CA VAL A 118 5.72 3.25 5.77
C VAL A 118 4.34 2.71 6.07
N LEU A 119 4.25 1.51 6.66
CA LEU A 119 2.96 0.88 6.92
C LEU A 119 2.14 1.66 7.94
N TRP A 120 0.81 1.53 7.83
CA TRP A 120 -0.16 2.10 8.77
C TRP A 120 0.10 1.74 10.25
N LYS A 121 0.75 0.60 10.51
CA LYS A 121 1.14 0.15 11.86
C LYS A 121 2.56 0.54 12.29
N ASP A 122 3.29 1.33 11.46
CA ASP A 122 4.59 1.87 11.84
C ASP A 122 4.41 2.99 12.88
N HIS A 123 5.13 2.89 13.97
CA HIS A 123 5.07 3.86 15.07
C HIS A 123 6.45 4.44 15.39
N THR A 124 7.29 4.63 14.39
CA THR A 124 8.61 5.24 14.57
C THR A 124 8.56 6.75 14.81
N ALA A 125 7.48 7.44 14.41
CA ALA A 125 7.32 8.89 14.50
C ALA A 125 6.53 9.38 15.75
N VAL A 126 6.48 8.59 16.84
CA VAL A 126 5.76 8.97 18.07
C VAL A 126 6.31 10.26 18.67
N LYS A 127 7.63 10.40 18.69
CA LYS A 127 8.29 11.58 19.28
C LYS A 127 7.98 12.85 18.48
N GLU A 128 8.01 12.77 17.16
CA GLU A 128 7.67 13.87 16.25
C GLU A 128 6.20 14.28 16.41
N ALA A 129 5.30 13.31 16.55
CA ALA A 129 3.88 13.57 16.82
C ALA A 129 3.68 14.27 18.18
N GLU A 130 4.41 13.87 19.23
CA GLU A 130 4.39 14.53 20.53
C GLU A 130 4.90 15.99 20.45
N GLU A 131 5.98 16.22 19.69
CA GLU A 131 6.53 17.57 19.44
C GLU A 131 5.51 18.47 18.72
N ILE A 132 4.81 17.94 17.72
CA ILE A 132 3.73 18.66 16.99
C ILE A 132 2.58 18.99 17.95
N ASN A 133 2.11 18.03 18.74
CA ASN A 133 1.05 18.26 19.73
C ASN A 133 1.44 19.38 20.71
N LEU A 134 2.66 19.35 21.20
CA LEU A 134 3.18 20.39 22.11
C LEU A 134 3.26 21.76 21.41
N ALA A 135 3.65 21.82 20.15
CA ALA A 135 3.68 23.05 19.37
C ALA A 135 2.26 23.62 19.15
N CYS A 136 1.28 22.76 18.84
CA CYS A 136 -0.12 23.15 18.68
C CYS A 136 -0.71 23.78 19.95
N THR A 137 -0.33 23.31 21.14
CA THR A 137 -0.81 23.91 22.41
C THR A 137 -0.25 25.32 22.67
N LYS A 138 0.87 25.66 22.04
CA LYS A 138 1.54 26.97 22.18
C LYS A 138 1.15 27.96 21.08
N SER A 139 0.44 27.50 20.07
CA SER A 139 -0.01 28.34 18.95
C SER A 139 -1.22 29.18 19.34
N GLU A 140 -1.33 30.41 18.80
CA GLU A 140 -2.51 31.28 18.97
C GLU A 140 -3.77 30.60 18.36
N ILE A 141 -3.60 29.78 17.33
CA ILE A 141 -4.67 29.01 16.70
C ILE A 141 -4.48 27.56 17.05
N ASN A 142 -5.47 26.94 17.66
CA ASN A 142 -5.46 25.51 17.94
C ASN A 142 -5.84 24.72 16.67
N TYR A 143 -4.85 24.38 15.85
CA TYR A 143 -5.04 23.60 14.63
C TYR A 143 -5.44 22.16 14.91
N ALA A 144 -4.99 21.56 16.03
CA ALA A 144 -5.30 20.18 16.39
C ALA A 144 -6.80 19.88 16.46
N LYS A 145 -7.64 20.89 16.75
CA LYS A 145 -9.11 20.73 16.79
C LYS A 145 -9.72 20.30 15.44
N TYR A 146 -9.05 20.61 14.33
CA TYR A 146 -9.49 20.24 12.99
C TYR A 146 -9.05 18.83 12.58
N GLU A 147 -8.14 18.25 13.36
CA GLU A 147 -7.52 16.93 13.13
C GLU A 147 -7.91 15.93 14.25
N GLY A 148 -9.10 16.10 14.84
CA GLY A 148 -9.59 15.23 15.91
C GLY A 148 -9.04 15.52 17.31
N GLY A 149 -8.26 16.59 17.48
CA GLY A 149 -7.79 17.08 18.78
C GLY A 149 -6.41 16.61 19.20
N ILE A 150 -5.88 15.54 18.63
CA ILE A 150 -4.54 15.00 18.88
C ILE A 150 -3.94 14.53 17.57
N TYR A 151 -2.75 15.04 17.26
CA TYR A 151 -1.95 14.54 16.15
C TYR A 151 -1.33 13.20 16.55
N SER A 152 -1.68 12.12 15.86
CA SER A 152 -1.15 10.78 16.12
C SER A 152 -0.01 10.43 15.16
N CYS A 153 0.82 9.46 15.55
CA CYS A 153 1.84 8.92 14.67
C CYS A 153 1.26 8.38 13.35
N LEU A 154 0.05 7.83 13.39
CA LEU A 154 -0.71 7.40 12.20
C LEU A 154 -1.06 8.57 11.29
N LEU A 155 -1.51 9.71 11.83
CA LEU A 155 -1.82 10.91 11.05
C LEU A 155 -0.57 11.48 10.37
N TYR A 156 0.57 11.44 11.04
CA TYR A 156 1.84 11.91 10.43
C TYR A 156 2.22 11.11 9.17
N THR A 157 1.81 9.85 9.10
CA THR A 157 2.10 8.97 7.96
C THR A 157 0.94 8.85 6.97
N SER A 158 -0.28 9.29 7.31
CA SER A 158 -1.48 8.82 6.61
C SER A 158 -2.50 9.85 6.19
N ASP A 159 -2.39 11.08 6.62
CA ASP A 159 -3.49 12.05 6.55
C ASP A 159 -3.85 12.55 5.13
N ALA A 160 -3.19 12.13 4.11
CA ALA A 160 -3.46 12.62 2.76
C ALA A 160 -4.49 11.78 1.96
N ALA A 161 -5.02 10.69 2.53
CA ALA A 161 -5.77 9.69 1.76
C ALA A 161 -7.27 9.61 2.06
N ASP A 162 -7.78 10.30 3.08
CA ASP A 162 -9.18 10.16 3.53
C ASP A 162 -10.07 11.38 3.21
N GLU A 163 -9.67 12.26 2.28
CA GLU A 163 -10.54 13.31 1.76
C GLU A 163 -10.96 13.07 0.30
#